data_3e142b404c10132bab7787862cb0487e
#
_entry.id   3e142b404c10132bab7787862cb0487e
#
_cell.length_a   1.000
_cell.length_b   1.000
_cell.length_c   1.000
_cell.angle_alpha   90.00
_cell.angle_beta   90.00
_cell.angle_gamma   90.00
#
_symmetry.space_group_name_H-M   'P 1'
#
loop_
_entity.id
_entity.type
_entity.pdbx_description
1 polymer ?
#
loop_
_entity_poly.entity_id
_entity_poly.type
_entity_poly.pdbx_seq_one_letter_code
_entity_poly.pdbx_strand_id
1 'polypeptide(L)'
;ATLIAKFHICFEEGGVKKGDKIALCAKNSAKWGISFLAINTYEAIVVPILADFTPESVNSLVDHSESVILFTNADMWKKLDIKAMPRVHTVISVDDFSLLYTSHENVRTAMKNLQAAFEKKYPLGFTRENVNYPTDNDKELAIINYTSGTTSAPKGVMLRYECLSANVEFGQEHIPSHPGDKIVSMLPMAHMRQMQVAHYAKCSFVRHAD
;
A
#
# COMPACT_ATOMS: atom_id res chain seq x y z
N ALA A 1 -9.56 8.39 4.64
CA ALA A 1 -9.76 8.97 3.31
C ALA A 1 -8.76 10.10 3.02
N THR A 2 -8.62 11.14 3.86
CA THR A 2 -7.72 12.30 3.64
C THR A 2 -6.26 11.92 3.39
N LEU A 3 -5.69 11.01 4.19
CA LEU A 3 -4.31 10.54 3.98
C LEU A 3 -4.14 9.79 2.65
N ILE A 4 -5.12 9.01 2.25
CA ILE A 4 -5.14 8.31 0.95
C ILE A 4 -5.11 9.36 -0.17
N ALA A 5 -5.99 10.37 -0.12
CA ALA A 5 -6.02 11.43 -1.12
C ALA A 5 -4.70 12.24 -1.21
N LYS A 6 -4.03 12.43 -0.08
CA LYS A 6 -2.70 13.05 -0.06
C LYS A 6 -1.64 12.17 -0.74
N PHE A 7 -1.68 10.84 -0.54
CA PHE A 7 -0.79 9.94 -1.26
C PHE A 7 -1.08 9.91 -2.77
N HIS A 8 -2.34 10.01 -3.18
CA HIS A 8 -2.67 10.12 -4.60
C HIS A 8 -2.02 11.35 -5.24
N ILE A 9 -1.98 12.51 -4.54
CA ILE A 9 -1.24 13.70 -5.02
C ILE A 9 0.26 13.38 -5.16
N CYS A 10 0.85 12.72 -4.17
CA CYS A 10 2.26 12.32 -4.22
C CYS A 10 2.55 11.37 -5.41
N PHE A 11 1.67 10.43 -5.69
CA PHE A 11 1.79 9.49 -6.81
C PHE A 11 1.64 10.21 -8.15
N GLU A 12 0.68 11.11 -8.28
CA GLU A 12 0.50 11.96 -9.46
C GLU A 12 1.77 12.77 -9.77
N GLU A 13 2.33 13.46 -8.76
CA GLU A 13 3.57 14.24 -8.91
C GLU A 13 4.80 13.36 -9.18
N GLY A 14 4.78 12.12 -8.72
CA GLY A 14 5.79 11.10 -9.03
C GLY A 14 5.66 10.49 -10.42
N GLY A 15 4.59 10.82 -11.15
CA GLY A 15 4.31 10.25 -12.47
C GLY A 15 3.88 8.79 -12.44
N VAL A 16 3.41 8.30 -11.28
CA VAL A 16 2.87 6.94 -11.14
C VAL A 16 1.63 6.77 -12.00
N LYS A 17 1.56 5.67 -12.72
CA LYS A 17 0.46 5.31 -13.60
C LYS A 17 -0.31 4.10 -13.07
N LYS A 18 -1.54 3.94 -13.53
CA LYS A 18 -2.31 2.73 -13.34
C LYS A 18 -1.49 1.50 -13.74
N GLY A 19 -1.46 0.48 -12.88
CA GLY A 19 -0.68 -0.74 -13.11
C GLY A 19 0.80 -0.67 -12.75
N ASP A 20 1.33 0.50 -12.36
CA ASP A 20 2.67 0.57 -11.78
C ASP A 20 2.69 -0.17 -10.43
N LYS A 21 3.84 -0.77 -10.14
CA LYS A 21 4.02 -1.56 -8.92
C LYS A 21 4.61 -0.68 -7.83
N ILE A 22 4.05 -0.79 -6.64
CA ILE A 22 4.53 -0.10 -5.44
C ILE A 22 4.77 -1.13 -4.35
N ALA A 23 6.01 -1.24 -3.90
CA ALA A 23 6.40 -2.18 -2.85
C ALA A 23 6.04 -1.62 -1.46
N LEU A 24 5.63 -2.52 -0.56
CA LEU A 24 5.26 -2.20 0.81
C LEU A 24 5.88 -3.22 1.77
N CYS A 25 7.00 -2.85 2.41
CA CYS A 25 7.78 -3.68 3.31
C CYS A 25 7.86 -3.04 4.69
N ALA A 26 6.96 -3.40 5.58
CA ALA A 26 6.95 -2.92 6.97
C ALA A 26 6.13 -3.86 7.87
N LYS A 27 6.31 -3.72 9.19
CA LYS A 27 5.52 -4.43 10.20
C LYS A 27 4.06 -3.97 10.21
N ASN A 28 3.19 -4.82 10.74
CA ASN A 28 1.78 -4.53 10.91
C ASN A 28 1.55 -3.19 11.62
N SER A 29 0.76 -2.33 11.01
CA SER A 29 0.35 -1.04 11.59
C SER A 29 -0.86 -0.47 10.84
N ALA A 30 -1.57 0.46 11.45
CA ALA A 30 -2.61 1.22 10.77
C ALA A 30 -2.05 1.97 9.54
N LYS A 31 -0.81 2.44 9.61
CA LYS A 31 -0.14 3.13 8.51
C LYS A 31 0.19 2.20 7.35
N TRP A 32 0.57 0.94 7.64
CA TRP A 32 0.69 -0.09 6.61
C TRP A 32 -0.62 -0.23 5.81
N GLY A 33 -1.72 -0.34 6.53
CA GLY A 33 -3.02 -0.46 5.90
C GLY A 33 -3.46 0.79 5.12
N ILE A 34 -3.11 1.99 5.58
CA ILE A 34 -3.35 3.24 4.83
C ILE A 34 -2.53 3.24 3.54
N SER A 35 -1.25 2.84 3.59
CA SER A 35 -0.39 2.72 2.41
C SER A 35 -0.95 1.72 1.41
N PHE A 36 -1.36 0.54 1.87
CA PHE A 36 -2.00 -0.48 1.04
C PHE A 36 -3.24 0.06 0.31
N LEU A 37 -4.14 0.72 1.06
CA LEU A 37 -5.34 1.30 0.46
C LEU A 37 -5.03 2.46 -0.48
N ALA A 38 -4.04 3.30 -0.16
CA ALA A 38 -3.64 4.39 -1.05
C ALA A 38 -3.15 3.85 -2.40
N ILE A 39 -2.34 2.80 -2.38
CA ILE A 39 -1.83 2.16 -3.59
C ILE A 39 -2.97 1.52 -4.40
N ASN A 40 -3.81 0.73 -3.74
CA ASN A 40 -4.89 0.00 -4.40
C ASN A 40 -5.94 0.93 -4.99
N THR A 41 -6.36 1.96 -4.25
CA THR A 41 -7.39 2.90 -4.72
C THR A 41 -6.86 3.89 -5.77
N TYR A 42 -5.55 3.94 -5.98
CA TYR A 42 -4.90 4.63 -7.11
C TYR A 42 -4.82 3.76 -8.37
N GLU A 43 -5.26 2.49 -8.29
CA GLU A 43 -5.09 1.47 -9.34
C GLU A 43 -3.62 1.12 -9.63
N ALA A 44 -2.72 1.36 -8.68
CA ALA A 44 -1.38 0.81 -8.69
C ALA A 44 -1.39 -0.58 -8.03
N ILE A 45 -0.45 -1.44 -8.44
CA ILE A 45 -0.34 -2.80 -7.96
C ILE A 45 0.48 -2.82 -6.67
N VAL A 46 -0.10 -3.34 -5.59
CA VAL A 46 0.62 -3.50 -4.33
C VAL A 46 1.56 -4.71 -4.41
N VAL A 47 2.80 -4.53 -3.97
CA VAL A 47 3.77 -5.60 -3.79
C VAL A 47 4.09 -5.70 -2.30
N PRO A 48 3.29 -6.45 -1.52
CA PRO A 48 3.53 -6.61 -0.10
C PRO A 48 4.70 -7.55 0.14
N ILE A 49 5.68 -7.09 0.91
CA ILE A 49 6.89 -7.82 1.27
C ILE A 49 6.92 -8.00 2.79
N LEU A 50 7.25 -9.21 3.26
CA LEU A 50 7.36 -9.49 4.68
C LEU A 50 8.49 -8.68 5.32
N ALA A 51 8.21 -8.04 6.45
CA ALA A 51 9.17 -7.20 7.16
C ALA A 51 10.37 -7.98 7.74
N ASP A 52 10.24 -9.29 7.86
CA ASP A 52 11.29 -10.18 8.41
C ASP A 52 12.25 -10.71 7.32
N PHE A 53 12.06 -10.31 6.08
CA PHE A 53 13.02 -10.66 5.02
C PHE A 53 14.33 -9.89 5.18
N THR A 54 15.43 -10.52 4.74
CA THR A 54 16.74 -9.85 4.75
C THR A 54 16.77 -8.68 3.78
N PRO A 55 17.61 -7.67 4.01
CA PRO A 55 17.73 -6.52 3.09
C PRO A 55 18.00 -6.91 1.65
N GLU A 56 18.84 -7.94 1.43
CA GLU A 56 19.16 -8.48 0.10
C GLU A 56 17.92 -9.08 -0.59
N SER A 57 17.11 -9.81 0.19
CA SER A 57 15.85 -10.35 -0.31
C SER A 57 14.86 -9.24 -0.67
N VAL A 58 14.77 -8.19 0.17
CA VAL A 58 13.90 -7.03 -0.10
C VAL A 58 14.36 -6.33 -1.39
N ASN A 59 15.66 -6.03 -1.54
CA ASN A 59 16.21 -5.45 -2.76
C ASN A 59 15.84 -6.27 -4.00
N SER A 60 16.06 -7.60 -3.93
CA SER A 60 15.76 -8.52 -5.04
C SER A 60 14.27 -8.54 -5.40
N LEU A 61 13.37 -8.55 -4.41
CA LEU A 61 11.92 -8.59 -4.65
C LEU A 61 11.40 -7.26 -5.22
N VAL A 62 11.91 -6.15 -4.73
CA VAL A 62 11.55 -4.81 -5.22
C VAL A 62 12.01 -4.63 -6.66
N ASP A 63 13.22 -5.07 -7.00
CA ASP A 63 13.73 -5.03 -8.36
C ASP A 63 12.95 -5.98 -9.29
N HIS A 64 12.79 -7.24 -8.87
CA HIS A 64 12.05 -8.26 -9.65
C HIS A 64 10.60 -7.85 -9.93
N SER A 65 9.95 -7.18 -8.97
CA SER A 65 8.59 -6.67 -9.17
C SER A 65 8.55 -5.42 -10.06
N GLU A 66 9.70 -4.83 -10.37
CA GLU A 66 9.80 -3.55 -11.08
C GLU A 66 9.07 -2.41 -10.36
N SER A 67 9.09 -2.41 -9.02
CA SER A 67 8.43 -1.38 -8.23
C SER A 67 9.06 -0.01 -8.42
N VAL A 68 8.23 1.01 -8.58
CA VAL A 68 8.68 2.40 -8.81
C VAL A 68 8.75 3.22 -7.52
N ILE A 69 7.97 2.82 -6.51
CA ILE A 69 7.98 3.40 -5.16
C ILE A 69 8.13 2.27 -4.14
N LEU A 70 8.80 2.56 -3.04
CA LEU A 70 8.92 1.67 -1.88
C LEU A 70 8.39 2.38 -0.63
N PHE A 71 7.44 1.75 0.06
CA PHE A 71 7.08 2.06 1.44
C PHE A 71 7.82 1.13 2.38
N THR A 72 8.61 1.68 3.31
CA THR A 72 9.35 0.88 4.28
C THR A 72 9.62 1.65 5.57
N ASN A 73 10.16 0.98 6.58
CA ASN A 73 10.61 1.63 7.81
C ASN A 73 11.99 2.28 7.62
N ALA A 74 12.26 3.36 8.35
CA ALA A 74 13.54 4.06 8.26
C ALA A 74 14.75 3.15 8.58
N ASP A 75 14.62 2.20 9.51
CA ASP A 75 15.70 1.28 9.86
C ASP A 75 15.94 0.20 8.80
N MET A 76 14.91 -0.24 8.09
CA MET A 76 15.09 -1.11 6.93
C MET A 76 15.77 -0.33 5.80
N TRP A 77 15.30 0.89 5.50
CA TRP A 77 15.85 1.73 4.45
C TRP A 77 17.37 1.93 4.58
N LYS A 78 17.91 2.14 5.79
CA LYS A 78 19.34 2.28 6.04
C LYS A 78 20.18 1.06 5.61
N LYS A 79 19.54 -0.10 5.45
CA LYS A 79 20.19 -1.37 5.09
C LYS A 79 19.99 -1.75 3.62
N LEU A 80 19.08 -1.06 2.91
CA LEU A 80 18.79 -1.32 1.51
C LEU A 80 19.76 -0.60 0.59
N ASP A 81 19.99 -1.18 -0.59
CA ASP A 81 20.81 -0.58 -1.65
C ASP A 81 19.92 -0.09 -2.80
N ILE A 82 19.78 1.23 -2.93
CA ILE A 82 18.98 1.83 -4.02
C ILE A 82 19.50 1.47 -5.42
N LYS A 83 20.82 1.17 -5.56
CA LYS A 83 21.39 0.75 -6.83
C LYS A 83 20.93 -0.64 -7.24
N ALA A 84 20.56 -1.48 -6.28
CA ALA A 84 19.97 -2.79 -6.52
C ALA A 84 18.49 -2.72 -6.90
N MET A 85 17.88 -1.53 -6.85
CA MET A 85 16.46 -1.28 -7.17
C MET A 85 16.33 -0.10 -8.14
N PRO A 86 16.86 -0.21 -9.37
CA PRO A 86 17.06 0.94 -10.28
C PRO A 86 15.76 1.62 -10.74
N ARG A 87 14.62 0.96 -10.64
CA ARG A 87 13.31 1.55 -10.97
C ARG A 87 12.70 2.37 -9.83
N VAL A 88 13.17 2.17 -8.59
CA VAL A 88 12.66 2.92 -7.44
C VAL A 88 13.14 4.36 -7.50
N HIS A 89 12.22 5.27 -7.72
CA HIS A 89 12.51 6.71 -7.71
C HIS A 89 12.10 7.40 -6.40
N THR A 90 11.30 6.76 -5.55
CA THR A 90 10.81 7.36 -4.29
C THR A 90 10.70 6.30 -3.20
N VAL A 91 11.14 6.66 -1.99
CA VAL A 91 10.99 5.82 -0.78
C VAL A 91 10.33 6.65 0.31
N ILE A 92 9.25 6.10 0.89
CA ILE A 92 8.42 6.74 1.92
C ILE A 92 8.45 5.90 3.18
N SER A 93 8.65 6.55 4.32
CA SER A 93 8.58 5.91 5.63
C SER A 93 7.14 5.50 5.96
N VAL A 94 6.94 4.26 6.40
CA VAL A 94 5.65 3.83 6.97
C VAL A 94 5.50 4.33 8.41
N ASP A 95 6.61 4.69 9.09
CA ASP A 95 6.56 5.08 10.50
C ASP A 95 5.86 6.43 10.72
N ASP A 96 6.09 7.39 9.81
CA ASP A 96 5.58 8.75 9.93
C ASP A 96 5.13 9.38 8.61
N PHE A 97 5.25 8.63 7.51
CA PHE A 97 5.00 9.07 6.15
C PHE A 97 5.96 10.15 5.65
N SER A 98 7.14 10.28 6.27
CA SER A 98 8.20 11.14 5.77
C SER A 98 8.85 10.58 4.50
N LEU A 99 9.41 11.49 3.70
CA LEU A 99 10.17 11.14 2.51
C LEU A 99 11.59 10.71 2.91
N LEU A 100 11.93 9.43 2.67
CA LEU A 100 13.27 8.90 2.94
C LEU A 100 14.23 9.13 1.77
N TYR A 101 13.72 9.00 0.54
CA TYR A 101 14.50 9.20 -0.69
C TYR A 101 13.59 9.59 -1.84
N THR A 102 14.06 10.44 -2.73
CA THR A 102 13.48 10.61 -4.06
C THR A 102 14.52 11.19 -5.04
N SER A 103 14.48 10.71 -6.27
CA SER A 103 15.18 11.29 -7.42
C SER A 103 14.30 12.30 -8.18
N HIS A 104 13.00 12.43 -7.83
CA HIS A 104 12.03 13.30 -8.47
C HIS A 104 11.81 14.58 -7.66
N GLU A 105 12.20 15.73 -8.20
CA GLU A 105 12.07 17.02 -7.50
C GLU A 105 10.60 17.43 -7.28
N ASN A 106 9.70 17.06 -8.20
CA ASN A 106 8.27 17.28 -8.04
C ASN A 106 7.73 16.58 -6.79
N VAL A 107 8.12 15.31 -6.56
CA VAL A 107 7.74 14.55 -5.37
C VAL A 107 8.28 15.23 -4.11
N ARG A 108 9.54 15.67 -4.13
CA ARG A 108 10.15 16.39 -3.00
C ARG A 108 9.38 17.64 -2.64
N THR A 109 9.02 18.41 -3.65
CA THR A 109 8.24 19.66 -3.49
C THR A 109 6.82 19.36 -3.00
N ALA A 110 6.15 18.38 -3.59
CA ALA A 110 4.81 17.97 -3.18
C ALA A 110 4.77 17.47 -1.74
N MET A 111 5.74 16.65 -1.33
CA MET A 111 5.81 16.11 0.03
C MET A 111 6.09 17.21 1.07
N LYS A 112 6.93 18.22 0.75
CA LYS A 112 7.16 19.38 1.63
C LYS A 112 5.90 20.23 1.82
N ASN A 113 5.09 20.36 0.76
CA ASN A 113 3.92 21.22 0.72
C ASN A 113 2.61 20.44 0.63
N LEU A 114 2.59 19.19 1.12
CA LEU A 114 1.50 18.23 0.90
C LEU A 114 0.14 18.76 1.39
N GLN A 115 0.14 19.49 2.51
CA GLN A 115 -1.08 20.11 3.02
C GLN A 115 -1.58 21.20 2.08
N ALA A 116 -0.71 22.09 1.60
CA ALA A 116 -1.08 23.14 0.67
C ALA A 116 -1.53 22.59 -0.71
N ALA A 117 -0.85 21.54 -1.20
CA ALA A 117 -1.26 20.86 -2.43
C ALA A 117 -2.64 20.19 -2.28
N PHE A 118 -2.91 19.61 -1.12
CA PHE A 118 -4.20 19.02 -0.79
C PHE A 118 -5.31 20.08 -0.72
N GLU A 119 -5.08 21.19 -0.02
CA GLU A 119 -6.05 22.30 0.08
C GLU A 119 -6.32 22.95 -1.29
N LYS A 120 -5.29 23.07 -2.13
CA LYS A 120 -5.46 23.54 -3.51
C LYS A 120 -6.32 22.60 -4.35
N LYS A 121 -6.16 21.28 -4.19
CA LYS A 121 -6.94 20.28 -4.92
C LYS A 121 -8.39 20.20 -4.41
N TYR A 122 -8.60 20.45 -3.11
CA TYR A 122 -9.90 20.39 -2.44
C TYR A 122 -10.23 21.70 -1.70
N PRO A 123 -10.47 22.81 -2.42
CA PRO A 123 -10.61 24.15 -1.80
C PRO A 123 -11.87 24.29 -0.94
N LEU A 124 -12.89 23.47 -1.16
CA LEU A 124 -14.12 23.41 -0.36
C LEU A 124 -14.08 22.38 0.77
N GLY A 125 -12.89 21.82 1.06
CA GLY A 125 -12.70 20.71 1.96
C GLY A 125 -12.84 19.34 1.26
N PHE A 126 -12.41 18.28 1.97
CA PHE A 126 -12.48 16.92 1.47
C PHE A 126 -13.66 16.19 2.12
N THR A 127 -14.66 15.86 1.33
CA THR A 127 -15.90 15.22 1.76
C THR A 127 -16.02 13.81 1.17
N ARG A 128 -17.07 13.08 1.54
CA ARG A 128 -17.38 11.76 0.97
C ARG A 128 -17.59 11.81 -0.56
N GLU A 129 -18.11 12.93 -1.08
CA GLU A 129 -18.35 13.14 -2.51
C GLU A 129 -17.05 13.23 -3.33
N ASN A 130 -15.93 13.60 -2.68
CA ASN A 130 -14.62 13.60 -3.30
C ASN A 130 -13.98 12.21 -3.37
N VAL A 131 -14.57 11.21 -2.69
CA VAL A 131 -14.09 9.83 -2.71
C VAL A 131 -14.69 9.13 -3.93
N ASN A 132 -13.90 9.06 -4.98
CA ASN A 132 -14.28 8.36 -6.21
C ASN A 132 -13.20 7.31 -6.50
N TYR A 133 -13.49 6.04 -6.20
CA TYR A 133 -12.62 4.91 -6.50
C TYR A 133 -13.20 4.11 -7.66
N PRO A 134 -12.35 3.55 -8.54
CA PRO A 134 -12.79 2.70 -9.63
C PRO A 134 -13.59 1.49 -9.11
N THR A 135 -14.66 1.14 -9.81
CA THR A 135 -15.56 0.03 -9.46
C THR A 135 -15.69 -1.02 -10.56
N ASP A 136 -15.02 -0.81 -11.70
CA ASP A 136 -15.10 -1.63 -12.91
C ASP A 136 -13.79 -2.36 -13.25
N ASN A 137 -12.91 -2.50 -12.26
CA ASN A 137 -11.56 -3.04 -12.42
C ASN A 137 -11.36 -4.46 -11.88
N ASP A 138 -12.41 -5.23 -11.69
CA ASP A 138 -12.39 -6.56 -11.05
C ASP A 138 -11.35 -7.51 -11.64
N LYS A 139 -11.18 -7.48 -12.96
CA LYS A 139 -10.24 -8.34 -13.70
C LYS A 139 -8.80 -7.82 -13.74
N GLU A 140 -8.58 -6.62 -13.24
CA GLU A 140 -7.25 -6.02 -13.22
C GLU A 140 -6.41 -6.55 -12.07
N LEU A 141 -5.09 -6.47 -12.24
CA LEU A 141 -4.14 -6.91 -11.23
C LEU A 141 -4.09 -5.92 -10.06
N ALA A 142 -4.31 -6.42 -8.86
CA ALA A 142 -4.32 -5.62 -7.64
C ALA A 142 -3.08 -5.82 -6.78
N ILE A 143 -2.55 -7.07 -6.75
CA ILE A 143 -1.45 -7.45 -5.86
C ILE A 143 -0.51 -8.42 -6.57
N ILE A 144 0.80 -8.31 -6.30
CA ILE A 144 1.80 -9.34 -6.55
C ILE A 144 2.34 -9.80 -5.20
N ASN A 145 1.95 -10.99 -4.75
CA ASN A 145 2.36 -11.52 -3.45
C ASN A 145 3.47 -12.56 -3.62
N TYR A 146 4.64 -12.31 -3.04
CA TYR A 146 5.75 -13.23 -3.08
C TYR A 146 5.62 -14.31 -2.02
N THR A 147 5.72 -15.57 -2.45
CA THR A 147 5.75 -16.71 -1.55
C THR A 147 7.20 -17.07 -1.25
N SER A 148 7.46 -17.55 -0.02
CA SER A 148 8.74 -18.14 0.36
C SER A 148 8.90 -19.51 -0.33
N GLY A 149 9.18 -19.48 -1.63
CA GLY A 149 9.41 -20.70 -2.41
C GLY A 149 10.68 -21.40 -1.94
N THR A 150 10.63 -22.72 -1.88
CA THR A 150 11.81 -23.58 -1.64
C THR A 150 12.78 -23.62 -2.83
N THR A 151 12.48 -22.90 -3.91
CA THR A 151 13.27 -22.81 -5.14
C THR A 151 14.02 -21.49 -5.23
N SER A 152 15.15 -21.48 -5.90
CA SER A 152 16.13 -20.39 -5.98
C SER A 152 15.65 -19.06 -6.59
N ALA A 153 14.47 -18.98 -7.18
CA ALA A 153 13.94 -17.78 -7.80
C ALA A 153 12.66 -17.27 -7.11
N PRO A 154 12.51 -15.97 -6.89
CA PRO A 154 11.28 -15.39 -6.33
C PRO A 154 10.07 -15.70 -7.22
N LYS A 155 8.97 -16.15 -6.61
CA LYS A 155 7.70 -16.38 -7.32
C LYS A 155 6.64 -15.42 -6.81
N GLY A 156 6.20 -14.51 -7.66
CA GLY A 156 5.11 -13.59 -7.40
C GLY A 156 3.77 -14.16 -7.84
N VAL A 157 2.86 -14.37 -6.90
CA VAL A 157 1.47 -14.73 -7.20
C VAL A 157 0.70 -13.48 -7.54
N MET A 158 0.16 -13.43 -8.75
CA MET A 158 -0.63 -12.30 -9.25
C MET A 158 -2.10 -12.46 -8.88
N LEU A 159 -2.65 -11.49 -8.16
CA LEU A 159 -4.02 -11.50 -7.67
C LEU A 159 -4.78 -10.29 -8.21
N ARG A 160 -5.97 -10.55 -8.73
CA ARG A 160 -6.87 -9.52 -9.26
C ARG A 160 -7.74 -8.93 -8.18
N TYR A 161 -8.40 -7.80 -8.48
CA TYR A 161 -9.35 -7.17 -7.56
C TYR A 161 -10.49 -8.12 -7.18
N GLU A 162 -11.02 -8.93 -8.12
CA GLU A 162 -12.02 -9.97 -7.82
C GLU A 162 -11.61 -10.93 -6.71
N CYS A 163 -10.31 -11.27 -6.62
CA CYS A 163 -9.80 -12.13 -5.55
C CYS A 163 -9.82 -11.42 -4.18
N LEU A 164 -9.61 -10.09 -4.15
CA LEU A 164 -9.72 -9.31 -2.94
C LEU A 164 -11.17 -9.18 -2.49
N SER A 165 -12.08 -8.87 -3.42
CA SER A 165 -13.51 -8.76 -3.14
C SER A 165 -14.08 -10.05 -2.59
N ALA A 166 -13.81 -11.19 -3.24
CA ALA A 166 -14.24 -12.51 -2.77
C ALA A 166 -13.73 -12.83 -1.36
N ASN A 167 -12.49 -12.43 -1.03
CA ASN A 167 -11.96 -12.60 0.31
C ASN A 167 -12.67 -11.73 1.35
N VAL A 168 -13.02 -10.50 1.01
CA VAL A 168 -13.77 -9.58 1.89
C VAL A 168 -15.17 -10.11 2.11
N GLU A 169 -15.88 -10.53 1.07
CA GLU A 169 -17.21 -11.12 1.12
C GLU A 169 -17.23 -12.37 2.00
N PHE A 170 -16.29 -13.29 1.76
CA PHE A 170 -16.14 -14.49 2.61
C PHE A 170 -15.95 -14.12 4.09
N GLY A 171 -15.11 -13.13 4.39
CA GLY A 171 -14.89 -12.67 5.75
C GLY A 171 -16.15 -12.08 6.39
N GLN A 172 -16.94 -11.33 5.62
CA GLN A 172 -18.22 -10.75 6.10
C GLN A 172 -19.29 -11.82 6.38
N GLU A 173 -19.32 -12.86 5.58
CA GLU A 173 -20.31 -13.95 5.72
C GLU A 173 -19.97 -14.95 6.82
N HIS A 174 -18.68 -15.24 7.04
CA HIS A 174 -18.25 -16.37 7.87
C HIS A 174 -17.58 -15.97 9.18
N ILE A 175 -17.14 -14.72 9.34
CA ILE A 175 -16.54 -14.24 10.58
C ILE A 175 -17.57 -13.38 11.32
N PRO A 176 -18.23 -13.92 12.35
CA PRO A 176 -19.21 -13.15 13.13
C PRO A 176 -18.49 -12.03 13.87
N SER A 177 -18.61 -10.82 13.39
CA SER A 177 -18.07 -9.63 14.06
C SER A 177 -19.08 -8.49 14.02
N HIS A 178 -19.14 -7.75 15.13
CA HIS A 178 -20.09 -6.67 15.35
C HIS A 178 -19.34 -5.34 15.56
N PRO A 179 -19.99 -4.21 15.32
CA PRO A 179 -19.43 -2.91 15.68
C PRO A 179 -18.98 -2.87 17.14
N GLY A 180 -17.71 -2.50 17.38
CA GLY A 180 -17.12 -2.47 18.72
C GLY A 180 -16.28 -3.69 19.09
N ASP A 181 -16.32 -4.76 18.31
CA ASP A 181 -15.49 -5.93 18.55
C ASP A 181 -14.01 -5.59 18.36
N LYS A 182 -13.15 -6.23 19.18
CA LYS A 182 -11.70 -6.10 19.11
C LYS A 182 -11.12 -7.31 18.40
N ILE A 183 -10.40 -7.07 17.30
CA ILE A 183 -9.72 -8.13 16.55
C ILE A 183 -8.22 -8.05 16.81
N VAL A 184 -7.61 -9.18 17.17
CA VAL A 184 -6.16 -9.30 17.33
C VAL A 184 -5.53 -9.68 15.99
N SER A 185 -4.70 -8.79 15.45
CA SER A 185 -3.94 -9.02 14.22
C SER A 185 -2.57 -9.62 14.55
N MET A 186 -2.45 -10.94 14.50
CA MET A 186 -1.22 -11.67 14.85
C MET A 186 -0.37 -12.06 13.65
N LEU A 187 -1.00 -12.28 12.48
CA LEU A 187 -0.27 -12.63 11.25
C LEU A 187 0.26 -11.39 10.54
N PRO A 188 1.37 -11.48 9.79
CA PRO A 188 1.84 -10.37 8.97
C PRO A 188 0.78 -9.90 7.98
N MET A 189 0.51 -8.58 7.91
CA MET A 189 -0.47 -8.02 6.98
C MET A 189 -0.06 -8.22 5.51
N ALA A 190 1.23 -8.42 5.25
CA ALA A 190 1.73 -8.82 3.94
C ALA A 190 1.35 -10.27 3.56
N HIS A 191 0.80 -11.06 4.50
CA HIS A 191 0.32 -12.41 4.21
C HIS A 191 -1.17 -12.39 3.82
N MET A 192 -1.56 -13.11 2.77
CA MET A 192 -2.92 -13.10 2.21
C MET A 192 -4.04 -13.31 3.24
N ARG A 193 -3.88 -14.26 4.18
CA ARG A 193 -4.88 -14.51 5.22
C ARG A 193 -5.12 -13.31 6.14
N GLN A 194 -4.09 -12.53 6.42
CA GLN A 194 -4.22 -11.36 7.27
C GLN A 194 -4.84 -10.17 6.56
N MET A 195 -4.67 -10.06 5.24
CA MET A 195 -5.37 -9.04 4.45
C MET A 195 -6.89 -9.18 4.56
N GLN A 196 -7.42 -10.39 4.65
CA GLN A 196 -8.84 -10.63 4.91
C GLN A 196 -9.29 -9.99 6.22
N VAL A 197 -8.58 -10.27 7.32
CA VAL A 197 -8.93 -9.77 8.66
C VAL A 197 -8.77 -8.24 8.73
N ALA A 198 -7.73 -7.68 8.13
CA ALA A 198 -7.49 -6.24 8.13
C ALA A 198 -8.55 -5.45 7.32
N HIS A 199 -9.00 -5.98 6.19
CA HIS A 199 -10.10 -5.40 5.42
C HIS A 199 -11.42 -5.46 6.19
N TYR A 200 -11.70 -6.57 6.85
CA TYR A 200 -12.89 -6.75 7.66
C TYR A 200 -12.94 -5.79 8.84
N ALA A 201 -11.87 -5.67 9.60
CA ALA A 201 -11.76 -4.71 10.70
C ALA A 201 -11.96 -3.26 10.24
N LYS A 202 -11.51 -2.91 9.02
CA LYS A 202 -11.68 -1.57 8.45
C LYS A 202 -13.10 -1.27 7.97
N CYS A 203 -13.80 -2.25 7.41
CA CYS A 203 -15.22 -2.08 7.09
C CYS A 203 -16.06 -1.81 8.35
N SER A 204 -15.68 -2.40 9.50
CA SER A 204 -16.32 -2.14 10.79
C SER A 204 -15.98 -0.74 11.34
N PHE A 205 -14.75 -0.25 11.12
CA PHE A 205 -14.32 1.10 11.54
C PHE A 205 -14.96 2.22 10.71
N VAL A 206 -15.19 2.00 9.42
CA VAL A 206 -15.82 3.00 8.54
C VAL A 206 -17.32 3.20 8.86
N ARG A 207 -17.98 2.20 9.46
CA ARG A 207 -19.39 2.32 9.89
C ARG A 207 -19.59 3.11 11.19
N HIS A 208 -18.53 3.43 11.91
CA HIS A 208 -18.59 4.19 13.17
C HIS A 208 -18.11 5.64 13.07
N ALA A 209 -17.88 6.16 11.86
CA ALA A 209 -17.53 7.56 11.63
C ALA A 209 -18.72 8.38 11.08
N ASP A 210 -19.96 7.91 11.31
CA ASP A 210 -21.20 8.68 11.12
C ASP A 210 -21.68 9.28 12.43
#